data_1486638a13c5ce3708a5d32dbafdb9eb
#
_entry.id   1486638a13c5ce3708a5d32dbafdb9eb
#
_cell.length_a   1.000
_cell.length_b   1.000
_cell.length_c   1.000
_cell.angle_alpha   90.00
_cell.angle_beta   90.00
_cell.angle_gamma   90.00
#
_symmetry.space_group_name_H-M   'P 1'
#
loop_
_entity.id
_entity.type
_entity.pdbx_description
1 polymer ?
#
loop_
_entity_poly.entity_id
_entity_poly.type
_entity_poly.pdbx_seq_one_letter_code
_entity_poly.pdbx_strand_id
1 'polypeptide(L)'
;MDKNLTALKPALVWKHFAEIAKIPRPSSHEEKIRAYVIGVAKSLGLECKEDAAHNVYVRKPASKGMENRKGIVLQAHLDMVPQKNNDKKFDFTKDPIEAYIDGEWVTANGTTLGADNGIGAAAILAVLEDDTLEHGPLEALFTATEETGMDGAFGLKKGVLHGDILLNLDSEEEGELYVGCAGGVDANITFKYKAEPTPARNYRAVKLVVKGLKGGHSGIQIVEQRANANKLLFRFIREQKKSMDILLCSVDGGGLRNAIPREATAVSYTHLRAHETLANLV
;
A
#
# COMPACT_ATOMS: atom_id res chain seq x y z
N MET A 1 -11.52 18.73 8.71
CA MET A 1 -11.47 17.53 7.85
C MET A 1 -12.85 16.88 7.88
N ASP A 2 -13.52 16.85 6.73
CA ASP A 2 -14.81 16.13 6.63
C ASP A 2 -14.54 14.63 6.54
N LYS A 3 -15.05 13.86 7.51
CA LYS A 3 -14.88 12.41 7.62
C LYS A 3 -16.10 11.63 7.12
N ASN A 4 -17.11 12.32 6.58
CA ASN A 4 -18.35 11.68 6.15
C ASN A 4 -18.25 11.09 4.74
N LEU A 5 -17.41 10.06 4.58
CA LEU A 5 -17.24 9.38 3.29
C LEU A 5 -18.56 8.79 2.77
N THR A 6 -19.50 8.42 3.65
CA THR A 6 -20.76 7.79 3.25
C THR A 6 -21.74 8.76 2.56
N ALA A 7 -21.45 10.06 2.56
CA ALA A 7 -22.18 11.05 1.77
C ALA A 7 -21.79 11.05 0.29
N LEU A 8 -20.66 10.43 -0.06
CA LEU A 8 -20.17 10.36 -1.43
C LEU A 8 -20.97 9.35 -2.28
N LYS A 9 -20.84 9.46 -3.60
CA LYS A 9 -21.49 8.59 -4.58
C LYS A 9 -20.46 7.81 -5.40
N PRO A 10 -20.71 6.53 -5.72
CA PRO A 10 -21.88 5.69 -5.38
C PRO A 10 -21.95 5.33 -3.88
N ALA A 11 -23.12 5.40 -3.28
CA ALA A 11 -23.28 5.34 -1.82
C ALA A 11 -22.80 4.00 -1.20
N LEU A 12 -23.10 2.86 -1.86
CA LEU A 12 -22.69 1.54 -1.36
C LEU A 12 -21.16 1.37 -1.41
N VAL A 13 -20.49 1.86 -2.44
CA VAL A 13 -19.02 1.80 -2.55
C VAL A 13 -18.39 2.56 -1.37
N TRP A 14 -18.81 3.78 -1.14
CA TRP A 14 -18.25 4.60 -0.06
C TRP A 14 -18.65 4.11 1.33
N LYS A 15 -19.84 3.50 1.47
CA LYS A 15 -20.22 2.78 2.70
C LYS A 15 -19.21 1.68 3.03
N HIS A 16 -18.93 0.79 2.07
CA HIS A 16 -17.98 -0.30 2.28
C HIS A 16 -16.56 0.19 2.45
N PHE A 17 -16.12 1.17 1.66
CA PHE A 17 -14.78 1.74 1.81
C PHE A 17 -14.57 2.37 3.19
N ALA A 18 -15.56 3.09 3.72
CA ALA A 18 -15.50 3.68 5.05
C ALA A 18 -15.37 2.62 6.16
N GLU A 19 -16.01 1.45 6.00
CA GLU A 19 -15.85 0.34 6.94
C GLU A 19 -14.48 -0.35 6.76
N ILE A 20 -14.03 -0.60 5.52
CA ILE A 20 -12.71 -1.17 5.21
C ILE A 20 -11.60 -0.32 5.79
N ALA A 21 -11.68 1.01 5.69
CA ALA A 21 -10.68 1.93 6.25
C ALA A 21 -10.55 1.83 7.78
N LYS A 22 -11.59 1.40 8.48
CA LYS A 22 -11.55 1.19 9.93
C LYS A 22 -10.85 -0.10 10.34
N ILE A 23 -10.61 -1.02 9.40
CA ILE A 23 -10.10 -2.36 9.66
C ILE A 23 -8.60 -2.41 9.35
N PRO A 24 -7.73 -2.60 10.35
CA PRO A 24 -6.31 -2.87 10.14
C PRO A 24 -6.10 -4.09 9.24
N ARG A 25 -5.34 -3.89 8.13
CA ARG A 25 -5.14 -4.93 7.10
C ARG A 25 -3.81 -4.83 6.37
N PRO A 26 -2.67 -4.57 7.06
CA PRO A 26 -1.38 -4.64 6.38
C PRO A 26 -1.12 -6.06 5.91
N SER A 27 -0.32 -6.22 4.85
CA SER A 27 0.02 -7.55 4.30
C SER A 27 0.43 -8.54 5.39
N SER A 28 -0.02 -9.77 5.28
CA SER A 28 0.12 -10.86 6.26
C SER A 28 -0.65 -10.66 7.59
N HIS A 29 -1.56 -9.69 7.66
CA HIS A 29 -2.42 -9.42 8.82
C HIS A 29 -3.87 -9.10 8.39
N GLU A 30 -4.39 -9.88 7.44
CA GLU A 30 -5.70 -9.66 6.82
C GLU A 30 -6.86 -10.37 7.53
N GLU A 31 -6.67 -11.01 8.69
CA GLU A 31 -7.70 -11.81 9.37
C GLU A 31 -8.98 -11.01 9.62
N LYS A 32 -8.85 -9.76 10.05
CA LYS A 32 -9.99 -8.90 10.39
C LYS A 32 -10.79 -8.49 9.15
N ILE A 33 -10.09 -8.15 8.06
CA ILE A 33 -10.75 -7.76 6.82
C ILE A 33 -11.40 -8.97 6.14
N ARG A 34 -10.77 -10.15 6.17
CA ARG A 34 -11.41 -11.39 5.70
C ARG A 34 -12.67 -11.70 6.48
N ALA A 35 -12.62 -11.59 7.81
CA ALA A 35 -13.80 -11.77 8.66
C ALA A 35 -14.93 -10.78 8.32
N TYR A 36 -14.59 -9.53 8.00
CA TYR A 36 -15.57 -8.54 7.55
C TYR A 36 -16.23 -8.95 6.23
N VAL A 37 -15.44 -9.29 5.21
CA VAL A 37 -15.96 -9.74 3.90
C VAL A 37 -16.86 -10.96 4.05
N ILE A 38 -16.42 -11.96 4.82
CA ILE A 38 -17.22 -13.16 5.11
C ILE A 38 -18.51 -12.80 5.85
N GLY A 39 -18.44 -11.85 6.79
CA GLY A 39 -19.60 -11.36 7.52
C GLY A 39 -20.62 -10.70 6.61
N VAL A 40 -20.18 -9.83 5.68
CA VAL A 40 -21.04 -9.21 4.67
C VAL A 40 -21.68 -10.27 3.79
N ALA A 41 -20.91 -11.20 3.21
CA ALA A 41 -21.43 -12.26 2.36
C ALA A 41 -22.51 -13.11 3.07
N LYS A 42 -22.26 -13.47 4.32
CA LYS A 42 -23.24 -14.22 5.15
C LYS A 42 -24.51 -13.42 5.43
N SER A 43 -24.39 -12.12 5.70
CA SER A 43 -25.56 -11.26 5.95
C SER A 43 -26.47 -11.11 4.72
N LEU A 44 -25.87 -11.24 3.53
CA LEU A 44 -26.57 -11.26 2.24
C LEU A 44 -27.08 -12.67 1.84
N GLY A 45 -26.84 -13.69 2.67
CA GLY A 45 -27.22 -15.07 2.36
C GLY A 45 -26.45 -15.70 1.21
N LEU A 46 -25.28 -15.17 0.88
CA LEU A 46 -24.45 -15.65 -0.24
C LEU A 46 -23.53 -16.80 0.17
N GLU A 47 -23.26 -17.72 -0.77
CA GLU A 47 -22.23 -18.74 -0.59
C GLU A 47 -20.86 -18.06 -0.45
N CYS A 48 -20.14 -18.39 0.63
CA CYS A 48 -18.83 -17.85 0.91
C CYS A 48 -17.89 -18.93 1.43
N LYS A 49 -16.66 -18.94 0.93
CA LYS A 49 -15.59 -19.87 1.35
C LYS A 49 -14.27 -19.16 1.48
N GLU A 50 -13.43 -19.59 2.40
CA GLU A 50 -12.03 -19.23 2.52
C GLU A 50 -11.16 -20.43 2.16
N ASP A 51 -10.07 -20.24 1.42
CA ASP A 51 -9.13 -21.31 1.08
C ASP A 51 -7.89 -21.33 2.00
N ALA A 52 -7.01 -22.30 1.77
CA ALA A 52 -5.78 -22.46 2.55
C ALA A 52 -4.74 -21.33 2.29
N ALA A 53 -4.89 -20.57 1.22
CA ALA A 53 -4.07 -19.41 0.90
C ALA A 53 -4.72 -18.08 1.38
N HIS A 54 -5.79 -18.21 2.19
CA HIS A 54 -6.53 -17.09 2.76
C HIS A 54 -7.27 -16.22 1.74
N ASN A 55 -7.52 -16.73 0.53
CA ASN A 55 -8.45 -16.08 -0.38
C ASN A 55 -9.89 -16.29 0.08
N VAL A 56 -10.73 -15.30 -0.13
CA VAL A 56 -12.16 -15.39 0.14
C VAL A 56 -12.93 -15.40 -1.18
N TYR A 57 -13.81 -16.36 -1.35
CA TYR A 57 -14.69 -16.51 -2.51
C TYR A 57 -16.14 -16.28 -2.11
N VAL A 58 -16.85 -15.49 -2.88
CA VAL A 58 -18.30 -15.28 -2.69
C VAL A 58 -19.00 -15.51 -4.02
N ARG A 59 -20.14 -16.21 -3.98
CA ARG A 59 -20.96 -16.43 -5.17
C ARG A 59 -22.33 -15.78 -5.02
N LYS A 60 -22.71 -15.00 -6.03
CA LYS A 60 -24.05 -14.43 -6.17
C LYS A 60 -24.73 -15.05 -7.39
N PRO A 61 -25.87 -15.73 -7.21
CA PRO A 61 -26.64 -16.27 -8.32
C PRO A 61 -27.04 -15.18 -9.33
N ALA A 62 -27.23 -15.54 -10.58
CA ALA A 62 -27.73 -14.63 -11.59
C ALA A 62 -29.06 -14.00 -11.21
N SER A 63 -29.31 -12.78 -11.65
CA SER A 63 -30.64 -12.17 -11.63
C SER A 63 -31.61 -13.00 -12.47
N LYS A 64 -32.90 -12.98 -12.09
CA LYS A 64 -33.94 -13.73 -12.79
C LYS A 64 -33.94 -13.45 -14.29
N GLY A 65 -33.80 -14.48 -15.12
CA GLY A 65 -33.71 -14.38 -16.57
C GLY A 65 -32.34 -14.12 -17.14
N MET A 66 -31.30 -14.02 -16.28
CA MET A 66 -29.91 -13.83 -16.69
C MET A 66 -29.02 -15.07 -16.47
N GLU A 67 -29.61 -16.22 -16.15
CA GLU A 67 -28.91 -17.47 -15.78
C GLU A 67 -28.02 -18.01 -16.91
N ASN A 68 -28.38 -17.71 -18.18
CA ASN A 68 -27.62 -18.12 -19.36
C ASN A 68 -26.53 -17.13 -19.79
N ARG A 69 -26.32 -16.07 -19.04
CA ARG A 69 -25.21 -15.13 -19.28
C ARG A 69 -23.90 -15.72 -18.82
N LYS A 70 -22.80 -15.25 -19.42
CA LYS A 70 -21.44 -15.60 -18.97
C LYS A 70 -21.25 -15.23 -17.52
N GLY A 71 -20.61 -16.11 -16.76
CA GLY A 71 -20.20 -15.84 -15.41
C GLY A 71 -19.04 -14.83 -15.36
N ILE A 72 -19.11 -13.91 -14.42
CA ILE A 72 -18.07 -12.89 -14.20
C ILE A 72 -17.45 -13.12 -12.83
N VAL A 73 -16.11 -13.12 -12.78
CA VAL A 73 -15.31 -13.04 -11.56
C VAL A 73 -14.85 -11.61 -11.37
N LEU A 74 -15.21 -11.00 -10.25
CA LEU A 74 -14.70 -9.70 -9.80
C LEU A 74 -13.58 -9.94 -8.80
N GLN A 75 -12.39 -9.39 -9.02
CA GLN A 75 -11.23 -9.65 -8.17
C GLN A 75 -10.62 -8.37 -7.63
N ALA A 76 -10.27 -8.38 -6.34
CA ALA A 76 -9.49 -7.37 -5.64
C ALA A 76 -8.65 -8.02 -4.55
N HIS A 77 -7.56 -7.35 -4.10
CA HIS A 77 -6.82 -7.82 -2.93
C HIS A 77 -7.26 -7.12 -1.64
N LEU A 78 -7.02 -7.77 -0.50
CA LEU A 78 -7.49 -7.29 0.80
C LEU A 78 -6.44 -6.57 1.62
N ASP A 79 -5.16 -6.85 1.41
CA ASP A 79 -4.08 -6.18 2.11
C ASP A 79 -3.83 -4.75 1.62
N MET A 80 -2.93 -4.06 2.25
CA MET A 80 -2.50 -2.71 1.87
C MET A 80 -1.06 -2.45 2.29
N VAL A 81 -0.39 -1.57 1.58
CA VAL A 81 0.94 -1.05 1.93
C VAL A 81 0.89 -0.21 3.22
N PRO A 82 1.58 -0.60 4.31
CA PRO A 82 1.58 0.11 5.58
C PRO A 82 2.67 1.20 5.63
N GLN A 83 2.43 2.38 5.06
CA GLN A 83 3.35 3.52 5.10
C GLN A 83 2.78 4.70 5.87
N LYS A 84 3.65 5.38 6.64
CA LYS A 84 3.30 6.58 7.41
C LYS A 84 4.45 7.57 7.47
N ASN A 85 4.17 8.80 7.87
CA ASN A 85 5.21 9.76 8.21
C ASN A 85 5.96 9.31 9.48
N ASN A 86 7.27 9.58 9.56
CA ASN A 86 8.11 9.11 10.66
C ASN A 86 7.71 9.72 12.03
N ASP A 87 7.15 10.91 12.04
CA ASP A 87 6.66 11.59 13.23
C ASP A 87 5.25 11.12 13.68
N LYS A 88 4.54 10.39 12.82
CA LYS A 88 3.21 9.86 13.16
C LYS A 88 3.33 8.61 14.04
N LYS A 89 2.72 8.65 15.22
CA LYS A 89 2.50 7.47 16.06
C LYS A 89 1.28 6.73 15.52
N PHE A 90 1.50 5.56 14.91
CA PHE A 90 0.46 4.76 14.29
C PHE A 90 0.91 3.30 14.17
N ASP A 91 0.05 2.35 14.49
CA ASP A 91 0.27 0.90 14.40
C ASP A 91 -0.73 0.31 13.39
N PHE A 92 -0.27 -0.02 12.19
CA PHE A 92 -1.12 -0.56 11.11
C PHE A 92 -1.79 -1.89 11.45
N THR A 93 -1.37 -2.58 12.50
CA THR A 93 -2.02 -3.82 12.96
C THR A 93 -3.19 -3.58 13.92
N LYS A 94 -3.34 -2.32 14.41
CA LYS A 94 -4.32 -1.96 15.46
C LYS A 94 -5.17 -0.75 15.13
N ASP A 95 -4.53 0.28 14.54
CA ASP A 95 -5.16 1.58 14.38
C ASP A 95 -5.94 1.66 13.06
N PRO A 96 -7.14 2.27 13.05
CA PRO A 96 -7.91 2.51 11.84
C PRO A 96 -7.28 3.64 11.02
N ILE A 97 -7.39 3.55 9.68
CA ILE A 97 -6.99 4.64 8.80
C ILE A 97 -7.91 5.85 9.01
N GLU A 98 -7.32 7.01 9.28
CA GLU A 98 -8.04 8.27 9.40
C GLU A 98 -8.30 8.88 8.01
N ALA A 99 -9.22 8.26 7.26
CA ALA A 99 -9.61 8.76 5.94
C ALA A 99 -10.52 10.00 6.06
N TYR A 100 -10.34 10.98 5.16
CA TYR A 100 -11.16 12.19 5.13
C TYR A 100 -11.22 12.79 3.71
N ILE A 101 -12.20 13.66 3.48
CA ILE A 101 -12.38 14.40 2.23
C ILE A 101 -11.52 15.67 2.28
N ASP A 102 -10.70 15.87 1.25
CA ASP A 102 -9.86 17.05 1.04
C ASP A 102 -10.11 17.61 -0.37
N GLY A 103 -11.03 18.56 -0.47
CA GLY A 103 -11.51 19.08 -1.75
C GLY A 103 -12.19 18.00 -2.59
N GLU A 104 -11.62 17.66 -3.74
CA GLU A 104 -12.12 16.61 -4.65
C GLU A 104 -11.52 15.23 -4.36
N TRP A 105 -10.67 15.12 -3.35
CA TRP A 105 -9.94 13.90 -3.04
C TRP A 105 -10.38 13.28 -1.73
N VAL A 106 -10.28 11.96 -1.64
CA VAL A 106 -10.26 11.25 -0.36
C VAL A 106 -8.82 10.89 -0.05
N THR A 107 -8.37 11.21 1.15
CA THR A 107 -6.98 11.02 1.59
C THR A 107 -6.92 10.49 3.02
N ALA A 108 -5.71 10.25 3.53
CA ALA A 108 -5.47 9.81 4.89
C ALA A 108 -4.51 10.75 5.64
N ASN A 109 -4.70 10.85 6.95
CA ASN A 109 -3.93 11.73 7.82
C ASN A 109 -2.55 11.13 8.14
N GLY A 110 -1.55 11.43 7.29
CA GLY A 110 -0.15 11.05 7.50
C GLY A 110 0.17 9.55 7.39
N THR A 111 -0.74 8.79 6.78
CA THR A 111 -0.55 7.37 6.44
C THR A 111 -0.94 7.12 4.98
N THR A 112 -0.65 5.93 4.45
CA THR A 112 -1.31 5.41 3.26
C THR A 112 -2.81 5.32 3.50
N LEU A 113 -3.62 5.55 2.44
CA LEU A 113 -5.08 5.47 2.49
C LEU A 113 -5.57 4.02 2.40
N GLY A 114 -4.87 3.18 1.64
CA GLY A 114 -5.29 1.82 1.31
C GLY A 114 -6.45 1.78 0.32
N ALA A 115 -6.56 2.78 -0.57
CA ALA A 115 -7.50 2.72 -1.69
C ALA A 115 -7.12 1.62 -2.67
N ASP A 116 -5.84 1.40 -2.82
CA ASP A 116 -5.22 0.22 -3.41
C ASP A 116 -5.22 -0.93 -2.36
N ASN A 117 -5.96 -2.03 -2.49
CA ASN A 117 -7.11 -2.17 -3.39
C ASN A 117 -8.44 -2.15 -2.60
N GLY A 118 -8.50 -1.32 -1.56
CA GLY A 118 -9.69 -1.18 -0.70
C GLY A 118 -10.91 -0.64 -1.47
N ILE A 119 -10.70 0.19 -2.50
CA ILE A 119 -11.81 0.71 -3.30
C ILE A 119 -12.36 -0.36 -4.24
N GLY A 120 -11.49 -1.20 -4.82
CA GLY A 120 -11.90 -2.35 -5.61
C GLY A 120 -12.68 -3.37 -4.76
N ALA A 121 -12.20 -3.69 -3.57
CA ALA A 121 -12.91 -4.53 -2.63
C ALA A 121 -14.27 -3.94 -2.23
N ALA A 122 -14.34 -2.62 -1.97
CA ALA A 122 -15.59 -1.93 -1.67
C ALA A 122 -16.57 -1.95 -2.84
N ALA A 123 -16.09 -1.79 -4.08
CA ALA A 123 -16.92 -1.87 -5.28
C ALA A 123 -17.51 -3.28 -5.47
N ILE A 124 -16.70 -4.32 -5.26
CA ILE A 124 -17.18 -5.71 -5.30
C ILE A 124 -18.27 -5.95 -4.25
N LEU A 125 -18.04 -5.52 -3.00
CA LEU A 125 -19.04 -5.67 -1.94
C LEU A 125 -20.31 -4.89 -2.25
N ALA A 126 -20.21 -3.70 -2.86
CA ALA A 126 -21.36 -2.92 -3.32
C ALA A 126 -22.16 -3.66 -4.39
N VAL A 127 -21.52 -4.28 -5.37
CA VAL A 127 -22.18 -5.10 -6.41
C VAL A 127 -22.85 -6.34 -5.80
N LEU A 128 -22.22 -6.95 -4.79
CA LEU A 128 -22.84 -8.08 -4.10
C LEU A 128 -24.06 -7.66 -3.27
N GLU A 129 -24.06 -6.47 -2.67
CA GLU A 129 -25.16 -5.95 -1.85
C GLU A 129 -26.31 -5.38 -2.69
N ASP A 130 -26.04 -4.86 -3.88
CA ASP A 130 -27.05 -4.20 -4.71
C ASP A 130 -27.94 -5.23 -5.42
N ASP A 131 -29.20 -5.30 -5.01
CA ASP A 131 -30.21 -6.19 -5.60
C ASP A 131 -30.93 -5.58 -6.81
N THR A 132 -30.61 -4.33 -7.16
CA THR A 132 -31.20 -3.64 -8.32
C THR A 132 -30.46 -3.88 -9.62
N LEU A 133 -29.22 -4.38 -9.54
CA LEU A 133 -28.39 -4.68 -10.70
C LEU A 133 -28.84 -5.97 -11.38
N GLU A 134 -29.03 -5.92 -12.70
CA GLU A 134 -29.25 -7.12 -13.52
C GLU A 134 -27.88 -7.71 -13.94
N HIS A 135 -27.62 -8.96 -13.59
CA HIS A 135 -26.34 -9.63 -13.86
C HIS A 135 -26.48 -11.13 -14.08
N GLY A 136 -25.56 -11.71 -14.86
CA GLY A 136 -25.34 -13.17 -14.90
C GLY A 136 -24.76 -13.69 -13.59
N PRO A 137 -24.35 -14.98 -13.51
CA PRO A 137 -23.67 -15.49 -12.33
C PRO A 137 -22.45 -14.65 -11.98
N LEU A 138 -22.31 -14.25 -10.70
CA LEU A 138 -21.16 -13.51 -10.21
C LEU A 138 -20.36 -14.33 -9.20
N GLU A 139 -19.05 -14.23 -9.31
CA GLU A 139 -18.11 -14.66 -8.31
C GLU A 139 -17.27 -13.47 -7.87
N ALA A 140 -17.06 -13.30 -6.59
CA ALA A 140 -16.09 -12.36 -6.05
C ALA A 140 -14.90 -13.15 -5.51
N LEU A 141 -13.70 -12.73 -5.91
CA LEU A 141 -12.43 -13.25 -5.42
C LEU A 141 -11.68 -12.16 -4.70
N PHE A 142 -11.49 -12.32 -3.41
CA PHE A 142 -10.67 -11.43 -2.60
C PHE A 142 -9.37 -12.16 -2.27
N THR A 143 -8.25 -11.68 -2.81
CA THR A 143 -6.93 -12.29 -2.61
C THR A 143 -6.20 -11.72 -1.41
N ALA A 144 -5.32 -12.52 -0.81
CA ALA A 144 -4.47 -12.12 0.30
C ALA A 144 -3.04 -11.83 -0.16
N THR A 145 -2.34 -10.95 0.59
CA THR A 145 -0.88 -10.74 0.52
C THR A 145 -0.38 -10.39 -0.90
N GLU A 146 -1.12 -9.53 -1.62
CA GLU A 146 -0.74 -9.08 -2.96
C GLU A 146 0.55 -8.26 -2.91
N GLU A 147 0.60 -7.27 -2.05
CA GLU A 147 1.63 -6.23 -1.94
C GLU A 147 3.03 -6.75 -1.56
N THR A 148 3.12 -7.95 -1.02
CA THR A 148 4.39 -8.51 -0.53
C THR A 148 4.81 -9.80 -1.21
N GLY A 149 3.93 -10.46 -1.98
CA GLY A 149 4.31 -11.71 -2.60
C GLY A 149 3.26 -12.40 -3.46
N MET A 150 2.02 -11.86 -3.51
CA MET A 150 0.90 -12.47 -4.23
C MET A 150 0.57 -13.90 -3.76
N ASP A 151 0.78 -14.19 -2.47
CA ASP A 151 0.65 -15.54 -1.93
C ASP A 151 -0.76 -16.11 -2.14
N GLY A 152 -1.79 -15.26 -2.02
CA GLY A 152 -3.16 -15.62 -2.32
C GLY A 152 -3.35 -16.07 -3.76
N ALA A 153 -2.87 -15.27 -4.72
CA ALA A 153 -3.00 -15.55 -6.15
C ALA A 153 -2.24 -16.83 -6.55
N PHE A 154 -1.00 -17.01 -6.07
CA PHE A 154 -0.22 -18.23 -6.31
C PHE A 154 -0.80 -19.46 -5.63
N GLY A 155 -1.48 -19.27 -4.50
CA GLY A 155 -2.13 -20.35 -3.76
C GLY A 155 -3.46 -20.80 -4.35
N LEU A 156 -4.01 -20.08 -5.33
CA LEU A 156 -5.30 -20.34 -5.95
C LEU A 156 -5.34 -21.73 -6.61
N LYS A 157 -6.33 -22.53 -6.28
CA LYS A 157 -6.48 -23.88 -6.83
C LYS A 157 -7.29 -23.85 -8.12
N LYS A 158 -6.91 -24.73 -9.06
CA LYS A 158 -7.66 -24.94 -10.31
C LYS A 158 -9.10 -25.40 -10.01
N GLY A 159 -10.07 -24.84 -10.72
CA GLY A 159 -11.47 -25.24 -10.65
C GLY A 159 -12.26 -24.67 -9.47
N VAL A 160 -11.71 -23.71 -8.74
CA VAL A 160 -12.43 -22.98 -7.69
C VAL A 160 -13.35 -21.92 -8.30
N LEU A 161 -12.88 -21.22 -9.33
CA LEU A 161 -13.63 -20.23 -10.09
C LEU A 161 -14.31 -20.88 -11.29
N HIS A 162 -15.52 -20.43 -11.63
CA HIS A 162 -16.34 -20.95 -12.73
C HIS A 162 -16.69 -19.87 -13.76
N GLY A 163 -16.49 -18.58 -13.44
CA GLY A 163 -16.76 -17.48 -14.36
C GLY A 163 -15.88 -17.52 -15.60
N ASP A 164 -16.44 -17.08 -16.74
CA ASP A 164 -15.77 -17.03 -18.03
C ASP A 164 -14.92 -15.78 -18.22
N ILE A 165 -15.20 -14.72 -17.45
CA ILE A 165 -14.58 -13.41 -17.55
C ILE A 165 -14.09 -13.02 -16.16
N LEU A 166 -12.79 -12.69 -16.03
CA LEU A 166 -12.25 -12.12 -14.81
C LEU A 166 -11.99 -10.62 -15.00
N LEU A 167 -12.55 -9.82 -14.11
CA LEU A 167 -12.32 -8.39 -14.00
C LEU A 167 -11.51 -8.14 -12.72
N ASN A 168 -10.23 -7.82 -12.89
CA ASN A 168 -9.38 -7.35 -11.81
C ASN A 168 -9.62 -5.84 -11.61
N LEU A 169 -9.95 -5.44 -10.38
CA LEU A 169 -10.27 -4.06 -10.02
C LEU A 169 -9.07 -3.34 -9.37
N ASP A 170 -7.87 -3.63 -9.86
CA ASP A 170 -6.62 -3.14 -9.31
C ASP A 170 -5.90 -2.15 -10.24
N SER A 171 -6.58 -1.73 -11.28
CA SER A 171 -6.08 -0.73 -12.22
C SER A 171 -6.25 0.68 -11.65
N GLU A 172 -5.20 1.48 -11.70
CA GLU A 172 -5.18 2.85 -11.14
C GLU A 172 -5.40 3.94 -12.21
N GLU A 173 -5.32 3.61 -13.50
CA GLU A 173 -5.45 4.58 -14.58
C GLU A 173 -6.89 4.67 -15.08
N GLU A 174 -7.45 5.88 -15.00
CA GLU A 174 -8.82 6.14 -15.44
C GLU A 174 -8.96 6.01 -16.96
N GLY A 175 -9.98 5.27 -17.40
CA GLY A 175 -10.31 5.11 -18.82
C GLY A 175 -9.43 4.10 -19.56
N GLU A 176 -8.53 3.39 -18.89
CA GLU A 176 -7.68 2.36 -19.47
C GLU A 176 -8.11 0.94 -19.09
N LEU A 177 -7.96 0.01 -20.02
CA LEU A 177 -8.18 -1.42 -19.82
C LEU A 177 -6.88 -2.20 -20.05
N TYR A 178 -6.35 -2.78 -18.98
CA TYR A 178 -5.13 -3.57 -19.05
C TYR A 178 -5.44 -5.04 -19.32
N VAL A 179 -4.81 -5.60 -20.35
CA VAL A 179 -4.97 -7.01 -20.76
C VAL A 179 -3.69 -7.83 -20.53
N GLY A 180 -2.77 -7.30 -19.76
CA GLY A 180 -1.49 -7.93 -19.42
C GLY A 180 -0.85 -7.27 -18.19
N CYS A 181 0.23 -7.86 -17.69
CA CYS A 181 0.98 -7.32 -16.56
C CYS A 181 2.49 -7.36 -16.81
N ALA A 182 3.23 -6.49 -16.10
CA ALA A 182 4.69 -6.52 -16.07
C ALA A 182 5.17 -7.56 -15.04
N GLY A 183 6.37 -8.08 -15.24
CA GLY A 183 7.07 -8.85 -14.22
C GLY A 183 8.01 -7.97 -13.40
N GLY A 184 8.46 -8.51 -12.24
CA GLY A 184 9.41 -7.84 -11.36
C GLY A 184 10.54 -8.76 -10.93
N VAL A 185 11.67 -8.17 -10.53
CA VAL A 185 12.80 -8.86 -9.91
C VAL A 185 13.29 -8.07 -8.72
N ASP A 186 13.39 -8.74 -7.58
CA ASP A 186 13.97 -8.17 -6.37
C ASP A 186 15.45 -8.50 -6.25
N ALA A 187 16.28 -7.49 -5.97
CA ALA A 187 17.68 -7.65 -5.68
C ALA A 187 17.98 -7.26 -4.23
N ASN A 188 18.35 -8.23 -3.41
CA ASN A 188 18.80 -8.00 -2.04
C ASN A 188 20.33 -7.92 -2.00
N ILE A 189 20.87 -6.76 -1.64
CA ILE A 189 22.32 -6.51 -1.62
C ILE A 189 22.77 -6.34 -0.17
N THR A 190 23.71 -7.16 0.24
CA THR A 190 24.29 -7.11 1.58
C THR A 190 25.76 -6.68 1.51
N PHE A 191 26.07 -5.56 2.16
CA PHE A 191 27.45 -5.10 2.34
C PHE A 191 27.97 -5.50 3.73
N LYS A 192 29.09 -6.22 3.76
CA LYS A 192 29.81 -6.51 5.01
C LYS A 192 30.78 -5.37 5.29
N TYR A 193 30.75 -4.87 6.51
CA TYR A 193 31.68 -3.84 6.97
C TYR A 193 32.17 -4.15 8.40
N LYS A 194 33.30 -3.56 8.78
CA LYS A 194 33.81 -3.61 10.13
C LYS A 194 33.43 -2.30 10.82
N ALA A 195 32.68 -2.41 11.92
CA ALA A 195 32.39 -1.23 12.75
C ALA A 195 33.65 -0.78 13.48
N GLU A 196 33.87 0.52 13.50
CA GLU A 196 34.92 1.17 14.25
C GLU A 196 34.35 1.87 15.48
N PRO A 197 35.13 2.02 16.58
CA PRO A 197 34.68 2.76 17.75
C PRO A 197 34.34 4.22 17.39
N THR A 198 33.34 4.78 18.06
CA THR A 198 33.00 6.18 17.94
C THR A 198 34.21 7.06 18.29
N PRO A 199 34.53 8.08 17.47
CA PRO A 199 35.65 8.97 17.75
C PRO A 199 35.49 9.68 19.08
N ALA A 200 36.51 9.60 19.96
CA ALA A 200 36.44 10.13 21.31
C ALA A 200 36.65 11.64 21.42
N ARG A 201 37.32 12.28 20.45
CA ARG A 201 37.67 13.70 20.47
C ARG A 201 37.62 14.33 19.09
N ASN A 202 37.39 15.64 19.03
CA ASN A 202 37.45 16.48 17.80
C ASN A 202 36.40 16.14 16.72
N TYR A 203 35.35 15.39 17.05
CA TYR A 203 34.24 15.12 16.15
C TYR A 203 32.91 15.60 16.75
N ARG A 204 32.02 16.03 15.88
CA ARG A 204 30.62 16.30 16.23
C ARG A 204 29.71 15.29 15.58
N ALA A 205 28.73 14.85 16.34
CA ALA A 205 27.60 14.09 15.79
C ALA A 205 26.66 15.04 15.05
N VAL A 206 26.34 14.70 13.82
CA VAL A 206 25.39 15.45 12.98
C VAL A 206 24.31 14.49 12.53
N LYS A 207 23.05 14.86 12.76
CA LYS A 207 21.90 14.15 12.21
C LYS A 207 21.42 14.85 10.94
N LEU A 208 21.47 14.16 9.83
CA LEU A 208 20.94 14.60 8.54
C LEU A 208 19.55 13.99 8.35
N VAL A 209 18.58 14.80 7.96
CA VAL A 209 17.21 14.36 7.73
C VAL A 209 16.71 14.91 6.39
N VAL A 210 16.34 14.03 5.49
CA VAL A 210 15.56 14.37 4.29
C VAL A 210 14.12 13.96 4.57
N LYS A 211 13.16 14.88 4.43
CA LYS A 211 11.73 14.61 4.69
C LYS A 211 10.82 15.47 3.84
N GLY A 212 9.53 15.17 3.84
CA GLY A 212 8.51 15.94 3.15
C GLY A 212 8.46 15.68 1.64
N LEU A 213 9.07 14.60 1.14
CA LEU A 213 8.97 14.24 -0.26
C LEU A 213 7.62 13.55 -0.55
N LYS A 214 7.19 13.61 -1.83
CA LYS A 214 5.89 13.08 -2.26
C LYS A 214 5.81 11.54 -2.11
N GLY A 215 6.90 10.82 -2.42
CA GLY A 215 6.91 9.36 -2.48
C GLY A 215 6.10 8.83 -3.66
N GLY A 216 5.68 7.58 -3.59
CA GLY A 216 4.86 6.93 -4.60
C GLY A 216 5.23 5.46 -4.83
N HIS A 217 4.51 4.80 -5.73
CA HIS A 217 4.77 3.43 -6.13
C HIS A 217 6.05 3.36 -6.98
N SER A 218 6.95 2.43 -6.65
CA SER A 218 8.27 2.31 -7.31
C SER A 218 8.20 1.75 -8.74
N GLY A 219 7.09 1.18 -9.15
CA GLY A 219 6.81 0.76 -10.51
C GLY A 219 6.11 1.88 -11.31
N ILE A 220 4.83 2.07 -11.10
CA ILE A 220 3.96 2.94 -11.92
C ILE A 220 4.44 4.40 -11.90
N GLN A 221 4.79 4.92 -10.72
CA GLN A 221 5.13 6.33 -10.56
C GLN A 221 6.63 6.63 -10.67
N ILE A 222 7.46 5.65 -10.99
CA ILE A 222 8.91 5.86 -11.18
C ILE A 222 9.18 6.79 -12.37
N VAL A 223 8.33 6.76 -13.40
CA VAL A 223 8.44 7.60 -14.60
C VAL A 223 8.19 9.08 -14.31
N GLU A 224 7.49 9.40 -13.23
CA GLU A 224 7.24 10.78 -12.79
C GLU A 224 8.50 11.46 -12.21
N GLN A 225 9.60 10.74 -12.12
CA GLN A 225 10.90 11.22 -11.59
C GLN A 225 10.79 11.84 -10.19
N ARG A 226 9.90 11.31 -9.35
CA ARG A 226 9.73 11.77 -7.97
C ARG A 226 11.03 11.62 -7.19
N ALA A 227 11.29 12.59 -6.32
CA ALA A 227 12.51 12.59 -5.51
C ALA A 227 12.54 11.38 -4.55
N ASN A 228 13.69 10.71 -4.50
CA ASN A 228 13.97 9.58 -3.61
C ASN A 228 14.88 10.04 -2.47
N ALA A 229 14.38 9.98 -1.24
CA ALA A 229 15.08 10.49 -0.06
C ALA A 229 16.45 9.84 0.15
N ASN A 230 16.57 8.52 -0.06
CA ASN A 230 17.84 7.80 0.05
C ASN A 230 18.86 8.32 -0.96
N LYS A 231 18.45 8.50 -2.23
CA LYS A 231 19.35 9.03 -3.27
C LYS A 231 19.80 10.46 -2.96
N LEU A 232 18.91 11.31 -2.45
CA LEU A 232 19.24 12.69 -2.09
C LEU A 232 20.22 12.72 -0.91
N LEU A 233 19.93 11.95 0.16
CA LEU A 233 20.78 11.87 1.34
C LEU A 233 22.19 11.38 0.97
N PHE A 234 22.32 10.29 0.22
CA PHE A 234 23.63 9.75 -0.16
C PHE A 234 24.36 10.62 -1.16
N ARG A 235 23.65 11.32 -2.06
CA ARG A 235 24.28 12.31 -2.95
C ARG A 235 24.87 13.47 -2.14
N PHE A 236 24.15 13.97 -1.16
CA PHE A 236 24.66 14.99 -0.24
C PHE A 236 25.88 14.50 0.55
N ILE A 237 25.81 13.36 1.21
CA ILE A 237 26.92 12.78 1.98
C ILE A 237 28.15 12.59 1.08
N ARG A 238 27.97 12.05 -0.12
CA ARG A 238 29.08 11.83 -1.08
C ARG A 238 29.74 13.14 -1.49
N GLU A 239 28.96 14.20 -1.72
CA GLU A 239 29.50 15.49 -2.09
C GLU A 239 30.29 16.12 -0.94
N GLN A 240 29.73 16.11 0.27
CA GLN A 240 30.42 16.66 1.44
C GLN A 240 31.69 15.87 1.80
N LYS A 241 31.72 14.56 1.55
CA LYS A 241 32.91 13.73 1.81
C LYS A 241 34.13 14.12 0.98
N LYS A 242 33.96 14.88 -0.10
CA LYS A 242 35.09 15.41 -0.90
C LYS A 242 35.89 16.48 -0.16
N SER A 243 35.28 17.22 0.74
CA SER A 243 35.87 18.35 1.49
C SER A 243 35.92 18.13 3.01
N MET A 244 35.18 17.16 3.53
CA MET A 244 35.05 16.91 4.96
C MET A 244 35.32 15.43 5.28
N ASP A 245 35.93 15.18 6.45
CA ASP A 245 36.01 13.84 7.00
C ASP A 245 34.68 13.46 7.63
N ILE A 246 33.94 12.59 6.95
CA ILE A 246 32.62 12.10 7.39
C ILE A 246 32.70 10.62 7.71
N LEU A 247 32.45 10.30 8.97
CA LEU A 247 32.32 8.93 9.46
C LEU A 247 30.83 8.62 9.64
N LEU A 248 30.29 7.76 8.78
CA LEU A 248 28.88 7.38 8.83
C LEU A 248 28.64 6.41 9.99
N CYS A 249 27.68 6.75 10.85
CA CYS A 249 27.31 5.94 12.02
C CYS A 249 26.07 5.09 11.75
N SER A 250 25.01 5.69 11.23
CA SER A 250 23.78 4.98 10.90
C SER A 250 23.09 5.64 9.70
N VAL A 251 22.32 4.83 8.99
CA VAL A 251 21.42 5.28 7.92
C VAL A 251 20.11 4.51 8.09
N ASP A 252 19.02 5.24 7.95
CA ASP A 252 17.68 4.67 7.94
C ASP A 252 16.86 5.37 6.87
N GLY A 253 16.12 4.60 6.07
CA GLY A 253 15.25 5.12 5.02
C GLY A 253 14.85 4.03 4.02
N GLY A 254 13.66 4.21 3.40
CA GLY A 254 13.16 3.25 2.43
C GLY A 254 12.60 1.98 3.06
N GLY A 255 11.56 2.11 3.90
CA GLY A 255 10.97 1.00 4.66
C GLY A 255 10.35 -0.11 3.81
N LEU A 256 9.85 0.20 2.59
CA LEU A 256 9.26 -0.78 1.67
C LEU A 256 9.94 -0.73 0.30
N ARG A 257 10.12 -1.92 -0.30
CA ARG A 257 10.78 -2.08 -1.61
C ARG A 257 9.97 -1.51 -2.78
N ASN A 258 8.64 -1.55 -2.68
CA ASN A 258 7.71 -1.05 -3.70
C ASN A 258 7.30 0.42 -3.49
N ALA A 259 7.90 1.12 -2.54
CA ALA A 259 7.63 2.54 -2.27
C ALA A 259 8.85 3.41 -2.53
N ILE A 260 8.68 4.53 -3.25
CA ILE A 260 9.73 5.55 -3.40
C ILE A 260 9.95 6.23 -2.05
N PRO A 261 11.16 6.18 -1.46
CA PRO A 261 11.43 6.72 -0.13
C PRO A 261 11.10 8.21 -0.01
N ARG A 262 10.21 8.56 0.93
CA ARG A 262 9.80 9.93 1.24
C ARG A 262 10.72 10.61 2.23
N GLU A 263 11.33 9.82 3.08
CA GLU A 263 12.17 10.27 4.19
C GLU A 263 13.42 9.40 4.29
N ALA A 264 14.51 10.00 4.72
CA ALA A 264 15.74 9.29 5.06
C ALA A 264 16.49 10.05 6.14
N THR A 265 17.16 9.32 7.01
CA THR A 265 17.96 9.88 8.10
C THR A 265 19.34 9.25 8.10
N ALA A 266 20.37 10.05 8.34
CA ALA A 266 21.70 9.56 8.65
C ALA A 266 22.25 10.23 9.91
N VAL A 267 23.02 9.49 10.67
CA VAL A 267 23.87 10.03 11.73
C VAL A 267 25.31 9.85 11.32
N SER A 268 26.06 10.92 11.34
CA SER A 268 27.48 10.94 11.02
C SER A 268 28.30 11.69 12.07
N TYR A 269 29.57 11.36 12.15
CA TYR A 269 30.55 12.15 12.88
C TYR A 269 31.42 12.89 11.88
N THR A 270 31.66 14.17 12.11
CA THR A 270 32.56 14.98 11.27
C THR A 270 33.48 15.83 12.13
N HIS A 271 34.71 16.00 11.67
CA HIS A 271 35.67 16.90 12.26
C HIS A 271 35.36 18.33 11.80
N LEU A 272 34.95 19.21 12.72
CA LEU A 272 34.76 20.62 12.44
C LEU A 272 36.10 21.34 12.62
N ARG A 273 36.60 21.95 11.55
CA ARG A 273 37.71 22.89 11.66
C ARG A 273 37.25 24.15 12.42
N ALA A 274 38.17 24.81 13.14
CA ALA A 274 37.87 25.90 14.08
C ALA A 274 37.12 27.11 13.49
N HIS A 275 36.92 27.17 12.17
CA HIS A 275 36.27 28.27 11.44
C HIS A 275 35.03 27.86 10.64
N GLU A 276 34.58 26.63 10.74
CA GLU A 276 33.34 26.20 10.03
C GLU A 276 32.13 26.45 10.93
N THR A 277 31.32 27.43 10.59
CA THR A 277 30.02 27.65 11.20
C THR A 277 28.96 26.79 10.49
N LEU A 278 27.86 26.45 11.18
CA LEU A 278 26.70 25.74 10.62
C LEU A 278 26.14 26.40 9.33
N ALA A 279 26.41 27.69 9.10
CA ALA A 279 26.03 28.44 7.92
C ALA A 279 26.76 27.99 6.63
N ASN A 280 27.87 27.27 6.75
CA ASN A 280 28.63 26.76 5.59
C ASN A 280 28.21 25.33 5.20
N LEU A 281 27.16 24.78 5.83
CA LEU A 281 26.63 23.44 5.60
C LEU A 281 25.33 23.43 4.80
N VAL A 282 24.94 24.57 4.20
CA VAL A 282 23.74 24.70 3.36
C VAL A 282 24.09 24.55 1.88
#